data_f6c4af6d65f30c519ea5e022cd01f35e
#
_entry.id   f6c4af6d65f30c519ea5e022cd01f35e
#
_cell.length_a   1.000
_cell.length_b   1.000
_cell.length_c   1.000
_cell.angle_alpha   90.00
_cell.angle_beta   90.00
_cell.angle_gamma   90.00
#
_symmetry.space_group_name_H-M   'P 1'
#
loop_
_entity.id
_entity.type
_entity.pdbx_description
1 polymer ?
#
loop_
_entity_poly.entity_id
_entity_poly.type
_entity_poly.pdbx_seq_one_letter_code
_entity_poly.pdbx_strand_id
1 'polypeptide(L)'
;YNTFSLMKKDRESEMRGLWKEKWIYYKGKAPTKIYKDTPFDFKLTTKEEINMFIEADEDVRKLQLKIDYIEQVLFFLDGVLRQINNRNYQIKNAIEWTRFQSGM
;
A
#
# COMPACT_ATOMS: atom_id res chain seq x y z
N TYR A 1 -0.01 7.02 13.44
CA TYR A 1 -1.03 6.55 12.49
C TYR A 1 -1.04 7.39 11.22
N ASN A 2 -1.15 8.72 11.35
CA ASN A 2 -1.17 9.62 10.20
C ASN A 2 0.11 9.55 9.36
N THR A 3 1.27 9.36 10.01
CA THR A 3 2.55 9.23 9.31
C THR A 3 2.56 8.01 8.39
N PHE A 4 2.04 6.87 8.84
CA PHE A 4 1.96 5.66 8.02
C PHE A 4 0.96 5.81 6.88
N SER A 5 -0.16 6.51 7.09
CA SER A 5 -1.12 6.81 6.03
C SER A 5 -0.51 7.67 4.93
N LEU A 6 0.28 8.68 5.31
CA LEU A 6 1.00 9.53 4.36
C LEU A 6 2.08 8.75 3.62
N MET A 7 2.81 7.86 4.30
CA MET A 7 3.79 6.98 3.68
C MET A 7 3.13 6.08 2.64
N LYS A 8 1.96 5.52 2.93
CA LYS A 8 1.22 4.70 1.99
C LYS A 8 0.86 5.48 0.73
N LYS A 9 0.31 6.69 0.88
CA LYS A 9 -0.04 7.56 -0.25
C LYS A 9 1.18 7.90 -1.10
N ASP A 10 2.31 8.17 -0.45
CA ASP A 10 3.56 8.46 -1.15
C ASP A 10 4.04 7.27 -1.96
N ARG A 11 4.00 6.07 -1.39
CA ARG A 11 4.39 4.84 -2.08
C ARG A 11 3.44 4.48 -3.21
N GLU A 12 2.15 4.72 -3.06
CA GLU A 12 1.17 4.51 -4.12
C GLU A 12 1.40 5.47 -5.29
N SER A 13 1.76 6.74 -5.00
CA SER A 13 2.13 7.71 -6.02
C SER A 13 3.39 7.28 -6.75
N GLU A 14 4.39 6.82 -6.03
CA GLU A 14 5.62 6.26 -6.59
C GLU A 14 5.33 5.05 -7.49
N MET A 15 4.41 4.18 -7.08
CA MET A 15 3.97 3.03 -7.87
C MET A 15 3.33 3.47 -9.21
N ARG A 16 2.48 4.49 -9.20
CA ARG A 16 1.88 5.00 -10.43
C ARG A 16 2.93 5.51 -11.40
N GLY A 17 3.94 6.24 -10.90
CA GLY A 17 5.07 6.70 -11.70
C GLY A 17 5.89 5.54 -12.26
N LEU A 18 6.17 4.54 -11.43
CA LEU A 18 6.90 3.35 -11.84
C LEU A 18 6.15 2.54 -12.91
N TRP A 19 4.84 2.37 -12.75
CA TRP A 19 3.99 1.71 -13.75
C TRP A 19 4.05 2.43 -15.10
N LYS A 20 4.01 3.76 -15.08
CA LYS A 20 4.11 4.57 -16.29
C LYS A 20 5.45 4.35 -17.00
N GLU A 21 6.54 4.39 -16.24
CA GLU A 21 7.88 4.15 -16.78
C GLU A 21 8.03 2.76 -17.36
N LYS A 22 7.54 1.73 -16.66
CA LYS A 22 7.59 0.35 -17.11
C LYS A 22 6.69 0.13 -18.32
N TRP A 23 5.53 0.75 -18.35
CA TRP A 23 4.62 0.72 -19.51
C TRP A 23 5.33 1.22 -20.76
N ILE A 24 6.00 2.38 -20.66
CA ILE A 24 6.75 2.97 -21.78
C ILE A 24 7.89 2.04 -22.20
N TYR A 25 8.60 1.47 -21.26
CA TYR A 25 9.70 0.54 -21.51
C TYR A 25 9.22 -0.72 -22.23
N TYR A 26 8.21 -1.41 -21.71
CA TYR A 26 7.72 -2.66 -22.29
C TYR A 26 6.97 -2.45 -23.61
N LYS A 27 6.41 -1.27 -23.83
CA LYS A 27 5.78 -0.94 -25.09
C LYS A 27 6.78 -0.63 -26.20
N GLY A 28 8.06 -0.46 -25.87
CA GLY A 28 9.10 -0.20 -26.85
C GLY A 28 9.28 1.28 -27.18
N LYS A 29 8.71 2.19 -26.40
CA LYS A 29 8.77 3.65 -26.63
C LYS A 29 9.79 4.37 -25.76
N ALA A 30 10.55 3.65 -24.94
CA ALA A 30 11.60 4.25 -24.14
C ALA A 30 12.78 4.73 -24.99
N PRO A 31 13.59 5.68 -24.52
CA PRO A 31 14.79 6.10 -25.26
C PRO A 31 15.72 4.92 -25.55
N THR A 32 16.35 4.96 -26.72
CA THR A 32 17.26 3.91 -27.18
C THR A 32 18.38 3.59 -26.16
N LYS A 33 18.82 4.60 -25.40
CA LYS A 33 19.84 4.45 -24.38
C LYS A 33 19.45 3.44 -23.29
N ILE A 34 18.18 3.44 -22.88
CA ILE A 34 17.66 2.51 -21.88
C ILE A 34 17.73 1.07 -22.40
N TYR A 35 17.41 0.85 -23.68
CA TYR A 35 17.48 -0.49 -24.29
C TYR A 35 18.90 -0.99 -24.50
N LYS A 36 19.87 -0.11 -24.59
CA LYS A 36 21.28 -0.50 -24.62
C LYS A 36 21.77 -1.04 -23.28
N ASP A 37 21.32 -0.43 -22.18
CA ASP A 37 21.68 -0.84 -20.84
C ASP A 37 20.90 -2.07 -20.36
N THR A 38 19.59 -2.09 -20.68
CA THR A 38 18.68 -3.18 -20.33
C THR A 38 17.87 -3.60 -21.55
N PRO A 39 18.44 -4.49 -22.41
CA PRO A 39 17.76 -4.90 -23.62
C PRO A 39 16.48 -5.70 -23.33
N PHE A 40 15.47 -5.48 -24.15
CA PHE A 40 14.19 -6.18 -24.09
C PHE A 40 13.82 -6.67 -25.48
N ASP A 41 13.86 -7.98 -25.67
CA ASP A 41 13.75 -8.60 -27.00
C ASP A 41 12.32 -8.96 -27.41
N PHE A 42 11.34 -8.82 -26.50
CA PHE A 42 9.96 -9.17 -26.78
C PHE A 42 9.18 -7.99 -27.34
N LYS A 43 8.36 -8.26 -28.35
CA LYS A 43 7.42 -7.28 -28.89
C LYS A 43 6.05 -7.55 -28.27
N LEU A 44 5.64 -6.67 -27.36
CA LEU A 44 4.35 -6.74 -26.71
C LEU A 44 3.35 -5.86 -27.48
N THR A 45 2.31 -6.47 -27.98
CA THR A 45 1.30 -5.79 -28.80
C THR A 45 0.01 -5.51 -28.05
N THR A 46 -0.31 -6.30 -27.04
CA THR A 46 -1.55 -6.14 -26.27
C THR A 46 -1.28 -5.51 -24.89
N LYS A 47 -2.26 -4.76 -24.41
CA LYS A 47 -2.23 -4.16 -23.08
C LYS A 47 -2.10 -5.22 -21.98
N GLU A 48 -2.74 -6.36 -22.17
CA GLU A 48 -2.71 -7.46 -21.21
C GLU A 48 -1.33 -8.05 -21.07
N GLU A 49 -0.61 -8.25 -22.16
CA GLU A 49 0.77 -8.73 -22.17
C GLU A 49 1.69 -7.75 -21.44
N ILE A 50 1.57 -6.45 -21.72
CA ILE A 50 2.36 -5.41 -21.08
C ILE A 50 2.10 -5.41 -19.57
N ASN A 51 0.85 -5.48 -19.14
CA ASN A 51 0.49 -5.52 -17.73
C ASN A 51 1.07 -6.76 -17.04
N MET A 52 1.05 -7.91 -17.69
CA MET A 52 1.63 -9.14 -17.16
C MET A 52 3.13 -9.01 -16.92
N PHE A 53 3.87 -8.42 -17.86
CA PHE A 53 5.30 -8.18 -17.70
C PHE A 53 5.59 -7.15 -16.60
N ILE A 54 4.78 -6.11 -16.48
CA ILE A 54 4.93 -5.10 -15.43
C ILE A 54 4.69 -5.75 -14.04
N GLU A 55 3.66 -6.55 -13.88
CA GLU A 55 3.36 -7.25 -12.63
C GLU A 55 4.48 -8.21 -12.22
N ALA A 56 5.16 -8.82 -13.18
CA ALA A 56 6.29 -9.70 -12.94
C ALA A 56 7.62 -8.96 -12.77
N ASP A 57 7.65 -7.66 -13.04
CA ASP A 57 8.86 -6.85 -12.92
C ASP A 57 9.34 -6.79 -11.48
N GLU A 58 10.64 -6.97 -11.28
CA GLU A 58 11.23 -7.04 -9.94
C GLU A 58 11.09 -5.72 -9.17
N ASP A 59 11.27 -4.58 -9.83
CA ASP A 59 11.14 -3.26 -9.20
C ASP A 59 9.71 -3.01 -8.75
N VAL A 60 8.74 -3.36 -9.58
CA VAL A 60 7.32 -3.25 -9.26
C VAL A 60 6.97 -4.16 -8.08
N ARG A 61 7.46 -5.38 -8.08
CA ARG A 61 7.21 -6.34 -6.98
C ARG A 61 7.79 -5.84 -5.66
N LYS A 62 9.01 -5.30 -5.67
CA LYS A 62 9.63 -4.74 -4.47
C LYS A 62 8.82 -3.59 -3.89
N LEU A 63 8.37 -2.69 -4.75
CA LEU A 63 7.56 -1.54 -4.32
C LEU A 63 6.19 -2.00 -3.80
N GLN A 64 5.57 -2.98 -4.46
CA GLN A 64 4.29 -3.55 -4.01
C GLN A 64 4.43 -4.18 -2.62
N LEU A 65 5.52 -4.88 -2.36
CA LEU A 65 5.78 -5.47 -1.03
C LEU A 65 5.91 -4.40 0.05
N LYS A 66 6.51 -3.25 -0.26
CA LYS A 66 6.59 -2.12 0.67
C LYS A 66 5.20 -1.56 0.98
N ILE A 67 4.37 -1.41 -0.05
CA ILE A 67 2.99 -0.93 0.11
C ILE A 67 2.18 -1.90 0.95
N ASP A 68 2.27 -3.19 0.66
CA ASP A 68 1.57 -4.24 1.40
C ASP A 68 1.98 -4.26 2.87
N TYR A 69 3.27 -4.08 3.15
CA TYR A 69 3.77 -3.99 4.51
C TYR A 69 3.16 -2.81 5.27
N ILE A 70 3.13 -1.63 4.64
CA ILE A 70 2.53 -0.44 5.24
C ILE A 70 1.04 -0.65 5.50
N GLU A 71 0.32 -1.29 4.57
CA GLU A 71 -1.10 -1.64 4.75
C GLU A 71 -1.31 -2.55 5.94
N GLN A 72 -0.45 -3.54 6.13
CA GLN A 72 -0.54 -4.44 7.29
C GLN A 72 -0.28 -3.71 8.60
N VAL A 73 0.68 -2.80 8.63
CA VAL A 73 0.96 -1.96 9.81
C VAL A 73 -0.25 -1.09 10.14
N LEU A 74 -0.86 -0.46 9.13
CA LEU A 74 -2.07 0.36 9.31
C LEU A 74 -3.24 -0.45 9.84
N PHE A 75 -3.44 -1.64 9.30
CA PHE A 75 -4.48 -2.55 9.77
C PHE A 75 -4.28 -2.94 11.23
N PHE A 76 -3.04 -3.27 11.60
CA PHE A 76 -2.68 -3.61 12.98
C PHE A 76 -2.94 -2.44 13.93
N LEU A 77 -2.50 -1.23 13.57
CA LEU A 77 -2.68 -0.03 14.38
C LEU A 77 -4.17 0.31 14.54
N ASP A 78 -4.95 0.17 13.48
CA ASP A 78 -6.40 0.37 13.53
C ASP A 78 -7.05 -0.61 14.50
N GLY A 79 -6.64 -1.86 14.47
CA GLY A 79 -7.12 -2.88 15.40
C GLY A 79 -6.78 -2.56 16.86
N VAL A 80 -5.55 -2.09 17.12
CA VAL A 80 -5.13 -1.66 18.45
C VAL A 80 -5.96 -0.49 18.95
N LEU A 81 -6.18 0.51 18.10
CA LEU A 81 -7.00 1.68 18.46
C LEU A 81 -8.44 1.29 18.77
N ARG A 82 -9.02 0.36 18.01
CA ARG A 82 -10.36 -0.15 18.29
C ARG A 82 -10.44 -0.85 19.64
N GLN A 83 -9.44 -1.67 19.97
CA GLN A 83 -9.37 -2.34 21.26
C GLN A 83 -9.27 -1.35 22.41
N ILE A 84 -8.45 -0.31 22.28
CA ILE A 84 -8.32 0.75 23.29
C ILE A 84 -9.66 1.47 23.48
N ASN A 85 -10.33 1.84 22.40
CA ASN A 85 -11.62 2.53 22.44
C ASN A 85 -12.70 1.66 23.12
N ASN A 86 -12.75 0.38 22.79
CA ASN A 86 -13.67 -0.57 23.39
C ASN A 86 -13.41 -0.72 24.88
N ARG A 87 -12.14 -0.82 25.28
CA ARG A 87 -11.75 -0.94 26.68
C ARG A 87 -12.15 0.30 27.47
N ASN A 88 -11.90 1.49 26.94
CA ASN A 88 -12.31 2.75 27.55
C ASN A 88 -13.83 2.84 27.72
N TYR A 89 -14.58 2.41 26.72
CA TYR A 89 -16.02 2.36 26.77
C TYR A 89 -16.52 1.42 27.88
N GLN A 90 -15.94 0.24 28.00
CA GLN A 90 -16.27 -0.73 29.05
C GLN A 90 -15.97 -0.18 30.46
N ILE A 91 -14.85 0.48 30.64
CA ILE A 91 -14.47 1.12 31.91
C ILE A 91 -15.48 2.20 32.30
N LYS A 92 -15.87 3.04 31.33
CA LYS A 92 -16.86 4.10 31.53
C LYS A 92 -18.21 3.53 31.97
N ASN A 93 -18.68 2.50 31.31
CA ASN A 93 -19.93 1.83 31.63
C ASN A 93 -19.88 1.21 33.05
N ALA A 94 -18.78 0.60 33.42
CA ALA A 94 -18.60 0.04 34.77
C ALA A 94 -18.67 1.12 35.85
N ILE A 95 -18.05 2.27 35.62
CA ILE A 95 -18.09 3.42 36.54
C ILE A 95 -19.51 3.95 36.69
N GLU A 96 -20.22 4.13 35.60
CA GLU A 96 -21.60 4.62 35.60
C GLU A 96 -22.53 3.66 36.34
N TRP A 97 -22.37 2.37 36.13
CA TRP A 97 -23.13 1.34 36.87
C TRP A 97 -22.88 1.38 38.36
N THR A 98 -21.61 1.50 38.77
CA THR A 98 -21.20 1.61 40.19
C THR A 98 -21.83 2.85 40.81
N ARG A 99 -21.79 3.99 40.11
CA ARG A 99 -22.43 5.23 40.59
C ARG A 99 -23.93 5.06 40.79
N PHE A 100 -24.58 4.42 39.85
CA PHE A 100 -26.01 4.15 39.92
C PHE A 100 -26.37 3.34 41.18
N GLN A 101 -25.60 2.27 41.43
CA GLN A 101 -25.81 1.44 42.62
C GLN A 101 -25.53 2.19 43.92
N SER A 102 -24.49 3.02 43.96
CA SER A 102 -24.10 3.77 45.17
C SER A 102 -24.97 4.98 45.44
N GLY A 103 -25.49 5.59 44.38
CA GLY A 103 -26.31 6.78 44.48
C GLY A 103 -27.78 6.53 44.85
N MET A 104 -28.11 5.28 44.87
CA MET A 104 -29.47 4.87 45.25
C MET A 104 -29.54 4.55 46.73
#